data_e49a9fa13922ea64c632bf447e357fd6
#
_entry.id   e49a9fa13922ea64c632bf447e357fd6
#
_cell.length_a   1.000
_cell.length_b   1.000
_cell.length_c   1.000
_cell.angle_alpha   90.00
_cell.angle_beta   90.00
_cell.angle_gamma   90.00
#
_symmetry.space_group_name_H-M   'P 1'
#
loop_
_entity.id
_entity.type
_entity.pdbx_description
1 polymer ?
#
loop_
_entity_poly.entity_id
_entity_poly.type
_entity_poly.pdbx_seq_one_letter_code
_entity_poly.pdbx_strand_id
1 'polypeptide(L)'
;MKASGTCSESCLDGLFYYTRFVDYNATLIGRSSLSLLTAAQLAELQRIDSPTIANAIEQFDVRGRVEGFAGWELRCAFPELGTTVGYAVTCTADSTTPARRDRGLMRLWEAVERAPKPAVIVIKDIGQDRSRSCHMGEVMATTAKALGAVGCLSDGGLRDVNEVRALGGFQYFCPGFVVSHGNPVICEVDVEVTLNGLTVGPGDLLHGDVNGVLVIPSSIADRVAAQAMKVREAEAKVLAFVRQPGLTAAALKEFQDSFTH
;
A
#
# COMPACT_ATOMS: atom_id res chain seq x y z
N MET A 1 -40.44 -46.55 27.34
CA MET A 1 -39.48 -47.43 26.66
C MET A 1 -38.20 -46.61 26.47
N LYS A 2 -37.12 -47.14 27.03
CA LYS A 2 -35.77 -46.57 27.08
C LYS A 2 -35.10 -46.69 25.72
N ALA A 3 -34.33 -45.66 25.32
CA ALA A 3 -33.11 -45.86 24.56
C ALA A 3 -32.12 -44.77 24.93
N SER A 4 -31.13 -45.18 25.67
CA SER A 4 -29.88 -44.51 26.01
C SER A 4 -28.96 -44.56 24.82
N GLY A 5 -28.36 -43.43 24.43
CA GLY A 5 -27.26 -43.34 23.49
C GLY A 5 -26.15 -42.51 24.10
N THR A 6 -25.17 -43.18 24.66
CA THR A 6 -23.91 -42.64 25.17
C THR A 6 -23.09 -42.09 24.01
N CYS A 7 -22.72 -40.80 24.05
CA CYS A 7 -21.69 -40.25 23.17
C CYS A 7 -20.35 -40.39 23.86
N SER A 8 -19.46 -41.13 23.24
CA SER A 8 -18.11 -41.47 23.67
C SER A 8 -17.20 -40.22 23.61
N GLU A 9 -16.44 -40.02 24.66
CA GLU A 9 -15.22 -39.23 24.73
C GLU A 9 -14.18 -39.74 23.72
N SER A 10 -13.83 -38.91 22.75
CA SER A 10 -12.50 -38.98 22.11
C SER A 10 -12.37 -37.79 21.13
N CYS A 11 -11.79 -36.71 21.57
CA CYS A 11 -11.07 -35.76 20.74
C CYS A 11 -10.25 -34.80 21.62
N LEU A 12 -9.27 -35.42 22.27
CA LEU A 12 -8.04 -34.73 22.71
C LEU A 12 -6.98 -35.11 21.68
N ASP A 13 -6.85 -34.34 20.63
CA ASP A 13 -5.66 -34.43 19.80
C ASP A 13 -5.33 -33.04 19.22
N GLY A 14 -4.20 -32.53 19.67
CA GLY A 14 -3.17 -31.98 18.85
C GLY A 14 -3.21 -30.47 18.61
N LEU A 15 -2.99 -29.70 19.66
CA LEU A 15 -2.37 -28.38 19.51
C LEU A 15 -0.93 -28.57 19.01
N PHE A 16 -0.71 -28.63 17.73
CA PHE A 16 0.56 -28.28 17.10
C PHE A 16 0.34 -27.12 16.14
N TYR A 17 0.27 -25.91 16.68
CA TYR A 17 0.57 -24.73 15.91
C TYR A 17 2.09 -24.69 15.69
N TYR A 18 2.49 -25.22 14.55
CA TYR A 18 3.79 -24.91 13.97
C TYR A 18 3.81 -23.40 13.70
N THR A 19 4.47 -22.66 14.56
CA THR A 19 4.99 -21.34 14.22
C THR A 19 6.03 -21.54 13.12
N ARG A 20 5.60 -21.50 11.86
CA ARG A 20 6.54 -21.24 10.78
C ARG A 20 7.05 -19.81 10.98
N PHE A 21 8.21 -19.71 11.60
CA PHE A 21 9.07 -18.57 11.39
C PHE A 21 9.39 -18.54 9.89
N VAL A 22 8.66 -17.74 9.14
CA VAL A 22 9.02 -17.45 7.75
C VAL A 22 10.26 -16.59 7.87
N ASP A 23 11.41 -17.16 7.55
CA ASP A 23 12.66 -16.43 7.48
C ASP A 23 12.48 -15.35 6.41
N TYR A 24 12.49 -14.08 6.81
CA TYR A 24 12.35 -12.91 5.93
C TYR A 24 13.36 -12.97 4.76
N ASN A 25 14.57 -13.49 5.03
CA ASN A 25 15.56 -13.77 4.01
C ASN A 25 15.13 -14.91 3.05
N ALA A 26 14.37 -15.90 3.50
CA ALA A 26 13.91 -17.01 2.66
C ALA A 26 12.75 -16.60 1.74
N THR A 27 11.86 -15.70 2.17
CA THR A 27 10.77 -15.17 1.33
C THR A 27 11.29 -14.20 0.26
N LEU A 28 12.42 -13.51 0.53
CA LEU A 28 13.13 -12.67 -0.46
C LEU A 28 13.96 -13.49 -1.46
N ILE A 29 14.36 -14.72 -1.14
CA ILE A 29 15.20 -15.56 -2.02
C ILE A 29 14.45 -16.03 -3.28
N GLY A 30 13.12 -16.02 -3.29
CA GLY A 30 12.31 -16.33 -4.48
C GLY A 30 12.03 -15.14 -5.40
N ARG A 31 12.23 -13.90 -4.94
CA ARG A 31 12.21 -12.66 -5.73
C ARG A 31 13.68 -12.27 -5.94
N SER A 32 14.16 -12.23 -7.18
CA SER A 32 15.52 -11.80 -7.55
C SER A 32 15.97 -10.66 -6.64
N SER A 33 17.18 -10.75 -6.07
CA SER A 33 17.74 -9.84 -5.06
C SER A 33 17.29 -8.38 -5.31
N LEU A 34 16.31 -7.92 -4.53
CA LEU A 34 15.82 -6.55 -4.60
C LEU A 34 16.97 -5.63 -4.20
N SER A 35 17.60 -4.98 -5.16
CA SER A 35 18.49 -3.87 -4.84
C SER A 35 17.62 -2.73 -4.30
N LEU A 36 17.72 -2.47 -2.98
CA LEU A 36 17.02 -1.35 -2.37
C LEU A 36 17.49 -0.05 -3.02
N LEU A 37 16.55 0.86 -3.25
CA LEU A 37 16.86 2.19 -3.75
C LEU A 37 17.66 2.98 -2.70
N THR A 38 18.58 3.79 -3.18
CA THR A 38 19.29 4.77 -2.34
C THR A 38 18.34 5.86 -1.83
N ALA A 39 18.71 6.54 -0.77
CA ALA A 39 17.95 7.68 -0.26
C ALA A 39 17.74 8.78 -1.32
N ALA A 40 18.70 8.98 -2.22
CA ALA A 40 18.59 9.93 -3.32
C ALA A 40 17.52 9.52 -4.33
N GLN A 41 17.48 8.24 -4.73
CA GLN A 41 16.45 7.72 -5.65
C GLN A 41 15.05 7.77 -5.04
N LEU A 42 14.90 7.44 -3.75
CA LEU A 42 13.62 7.59 -3.04
C LEU A 42 13.18 9.06 -3.00
N ALA A 43 14.10 9.99 -2.74
CA ALA A 43 13.80 11.42 -2.73
C ALA A 43 13.44 11.95 -4.13
N GLU A 44 13.98 11.39 -5.21
CA GLU A 44 13.57 11.71 -6.58
C GLU A 44 12.14 11.25 -6.84
N LEU A 45 11.77 10.04 -6.47
CA LEU A 45 10.42 9.52 -6.59
C LEU A 45 9.40 10.37 -5.83
N GLN A 46 9.74 10.85 -4.62
CA GLN A 46 8.87 11.73 -3.83
C GLN A 46 8.56 13.09 -4.49
N ARG A 47 9.33 13.53 -5.48
CA ARG A 47 9.08 14.78 -6.23
C ARG A 47 8.20 14.59 -7.45
N ILE A 48 7.81 13.37 -7.74
CA ILE A 48 7.02 13.01 -8.91
C ILE A 48 5.63 12.58 -8.43
N ASP A 49 4.59 13.01 -9.14
CA ASP A 49 3.22 12.59 -8.86
C ASP A 49 2.95 11.16 -9.34
N SER A 50 1.99 10.49 -8.68
CA SER A 50 1.66 9.08 -8.98
C SER A 50 1.18 8.86 -10.41
N PRO A 51 0.37 9.74 -11.05
CA PRO A 51 0.03 9.60 -12.47
C PRO A 51 1.23 9.62 -13.40
N THR A 52 2.21 10.51 -13.17
CA THR A 52 3.43 10.54 -13.97
C THR A 52 4.28 9.26 -13.78
N ILE A 53 4.33 8.71 -12.57
CA ILE A 53 4.98 7.42 -12.31
C ILE A 53 4.24 6.29 -13.04
N ALA A 54 2.90 6.26 -13.02
CA ALA A 54 2.10 5.28 -13.74
C ALA A 54 2.40 5.32 -15.25
N ASN A 55 2.36 6.52 -15.86
CA ASN A 55 2.69 6.72 -17.27
C ASN A 55 4.12 6.28 -17.61
N ALA A 56 5.07 6.50 -16.69
CA ALA A 56 6.45 6.06 -16.88
C ALA A 56 6.58 4.53 -16.84
N ILE A 57 5.85 3.85 -15.95
CA ILE A 57 5.83 2.38 -15.84
C ILE A 57 5.32 1.75 -17.14
N GLU A 58 4.28 2.33 -17.77
CA GLU A 58 3.75 1.87 -19.04
C GLU A 58 4.81 1.79 -20.16
N GLN A 59 5.81 2.67 -20.13
CA GLN A 59 6.87 2.69 -21.15
C GLN A 59 7.85 1.50 -21.06
N PHE A 60 7.80 0.74 -19.98
CA PHE A 60 8.64 -0.45 -19.78
C PHE A 60 7.94 -1.75 -20.17
N ASP A 61 6.62 -1.72 -20.45
CA ASP A 61 5.81 -2.89 -20.82
C ASP A 61 5.96 -4.08 -19.86
N VAL A 62 6.04 -3.79 -18.56
CA VAL A 62 6.28 -4.81 -17.51
C VAL A 62 4.99 -5.34 -16.87
N ARG A 63 3.83 -4.69 -17.16
CA ARG A 63 2.49 -5.09 -16.69
C ARG A 63 1.39 -4.44 -17.52
N GLY A 64 0.18 -4.94 -17.41
CA GLY A 64 -1.00 -4.33 -18.04
C GLY A 64 -1.28 -2.92 -17.51
N ARG A 65 -1.80 -2.04 -18.37
CA ARG A 65 -2.05 -0.62 -18.04
C ARG A 65 -3.09 -0.40 -16.94
N VAL A 66 -3.93 -1.40 -16.67
CA VAL A 66 -4.97 -1.36 -15.63
C VAL A 66 -4.56 -2.14 -14.37
N GLU A 67 -3.28 -2.47 -14.24
CA GLU A 67 -2.74 -3.26 -13.14
C GLU A 67 -1.80 -2.44 -12.25
N GLY A 68 -1.63 -2.89 -11.01
CA GLY A 68 -0.63 -2.38 -10.06
C GLY A 68 -0.93 -1.02 -9.45
N PHE A 69 -2.20 -0.60 -9.45
CA PHE A 69 -2.67 0.55 -8.68
C PHE A 69 -3.99 0.24 -7.98
N ALA A 70 -4.26 0.95 -6.88
CA ALA A 70 -5.48 0.79 -6.11
C ALA A 70 -6.66 1.52 -6.77
N GLY A 71 -7.84 0.92 -6.66
CA GLY A 71 -9.10 1.58 -7.06
C GLY A 71 -9.39 2.84 -6.23
N TRP A 72 -10.25 3.70 -6.75
CA TRP A 72 -10.58 5.03 -6.22
C TRP A 72 -11.13 5.06 -4.78
N GLU A 73 -11.48 3.93 -4.21
CA GLU A 73 -11.92 3.84 -2.81
C GLU A 73 -10.79 4.11 -1.81
N LEU A 74 -9.53 3.79 -2.16
CA LEU A 74 -8.37 4.08 -1.32
C LEU A 74 -7.88 5.50 -1.56
N ARG A 75 -8.27 6.42 -0.68
CA ARG A 75 -8.02 7.85 -0.81
C ARG A 75 -6.91 8.32 0.12
N CYS A 76 -6.11 9.25 -0.35
CA CYS A 76 -5.15 10.01 0.45
C CYS A 76 -5.89 10.89 1.46
N ALA A 77 -5.61 10.71 2.75
CA ALA A 77 -6.27 11.48 3.80
C ALA A 77 -5.63 12.85 4.06
N PHE A 78 -4.34 13.00 3.77
CA PHE A 78 -3.54 14.20 4.07
C PHE A 78 -2.79 14.69 2.82
N PRO A 79 -3.50 15.24 1.81
CA PRO A 79 -2.86 15.66 0.55
C PRO A 79 -1.72 16.68 0.73
N GLU A 80 -1.79 17.47 1.80
CA GLU A 80 -0.79 18.47 2.16
C GLU A 80 0.58 17.89 2.54
N LEU A 81 0.65 16.59 2.88
CA LEU A 81 1.91 15.90 3.16
C LEU A 81 2.67 15.51 1.87
N GLY A 82 2.04 15.69 0.71
CA GLY A 82 2.64 15.36 -0.58
C GLY A 82 2.74 13.86 -0.85
N THR A 83 3.73 13.48 -1.63
CA THR A 83 3.94 12.10 -2.08
C THR A 83 4.59 11.24 -1.01
N THR A 84 4.03 10.05 -0.82
CA THR A 84 4.56 9.00 0.07
C THR A 84 5.23 7.91 -0.76
N VAL A 85 6.47 7.58 -0.44
CA VAL A 85 7.21 6.47 -1.06
C VAL A 85 7.77 5.59 0.04
N GLY A 86 7.61 4.27 -0.06
CA GLY A 86 8.17 3.36 0.95
C GLY A 86 7.90 1.89 0.65
N TYR A 87 8.60 1.04 1.38
CA TYR A 87 8.53 -0.40 1.24
C TYR A 87 7.39 -0.98 2.07
N ALA A 88 6.61 -1.87 1.48
CA ALA A 88 5.42 -2.44 2.09
C ALA A 88 5.75 -3.39 3.24
N VAL A 89 5.07 -3.20 4.37
CA VAL A 89 4.92 -4.17 5.46
C VAL A 89 3.47 -4.60 5.47
N THR A 90 3.21 -5.79 4.99
CA THR A 90 1.86 -6.27 4.74
C THR A 90 1.32 -7.10 5.89
N CYS A 91 0.03 -6.94 6.18
CA CYS A 91 -0.65 -7.78 7.15
C CYS A 91 -2.15 -7.91 6.85
N THR A 92 -2.78 -8.91 7.46
CA THR A 92 -4.23 -9.02 7.54
C THR A 92 -4.68 -8.63 8.95
N ALA A 93 -5.85 -7.99 9.05
CA ALA A 93 -6.41 -7.57 10.33
C ALA A 93 -7.93 -7.75 10.39
N ASP A 94 -8.43 -7.90 11.61
CA ASP A 94 -9.87 -7.94 11.93
C ASP A 94 -10.11 -7.10 13.18
N SER A 95 -11.11 -6.24 13.14
CA SER A 95 -11.53 -5.45 14.29
C SER A 95 -13.03 -5.57 14.59
N THR A 96 -13.77 -6.36 13.83
CA THR A 96 -15.22 -6.51 13.92
C THR A 96 -15.69 -7.81 14.58
N THR A 97 -14.82 -8.81 14.66
CA THR A 97 -15.08 -10.06 15.40
C THR A 97 -14.77 -9.88 16.90
N PRO A 98 -15.47 -10.57 17.81
CA PRO A 98 -15.17 -10.51 19.25
C PRO A 98 -13.71 -10.78 19.56
N ALA A 99 -13.14 -10.00 20.49
CA ALA A 99 -11.72 -9.96 20.78
C ALA A 99 -11.14 -11.33 21.16
N ARG A 100 -9.97 -11.63 20.59
CA ARG A 100 -9.09 -12.72 21.00
C ARG A 100 -8.11 -12.22 22.08
N ARG A 101 -7.52 -13.14 22.88
CA ARG A 101 -6.54 -12.80 23.92
C ARG A 101 -5.25 -12.21 23.33
N ASP A 102 -4.73 -12.82 22.26
CA ASP A 102 -3.57 -12.31 21.52
C ASP A 102 -4.04 -11.39 20.37
N ARG A 103 -3.62 -10.13 20.42
CA ARG A 103 -3.92 -9.15 19.37
C ARG A 103 -2.91 -9.17 18.22
N GLY A 104 -1.86 -9.97 18.28
CA GLY A 104 -0.83 -10.08 17.23
C GLY A 104 -0.02 -8.82 16.94
N LEU A 105 -0.19 -7.76 17.72
CA LEU A 105 0.35 -6.43 17.43
C LEU A 105 1.88 -6.39 17.46
N MET A 106 2.52 -7.16 18.34
CA MET A 106 3.99 -7.21 18.41
C MET A 106 4.61 -7.79 17.13
N ARG A 107 3.96 -8.76 16.49
CA ARG A 107 4.42 -9.30 15.19
C ARG A 107 4.46 -8.24 14.10
N LEU A 108 3.48 -7.32 14.10
CA LEU A 108 3.48 -6.18 13.17
C LEU A 108 4.64 -5.23 13.46
N TRP A 109 4.88 -4.89 14.74
CA TRP A 109 5.97 -3.98 15.11
C TRP A 109 7.34 -4.55 14.78
N GLU A 110 7.56 -5.83 15.04
CA GLU A 110 8.78 -6.54 14.66
C GLU A 110 8.98 -6.56 13.14
N ALA A 111 7.91 -6.73 12.35
CA ALA A 111 7.99 -6.66 10.90
C ALA A 111 8.31 -5.24 10.41
N VAL A 112 7.67 -4.21 10.98
CA VAL A 112 7.99 -2.80 10.66
C VAL A 112 9.44 -2.48 11.01
N GLU A 113 9.96 -2.93 12.16
CA GLU A 113 11.35 -2.70 12.56
C GLU A 113 12.35 -3.32 11.58
N ARG A 114 12.11 -4.56 11.15
CA ARG A 114 12.98 -5.29 10.20
C ARG A 114 12.92 -4.77 8.77
N ALA A 115 11.79 -4.19 8.36
CA ALA A 115 11.57 -3.79 6.98
C ALA A 115 12.54 -2.71 6.49
N PRO A 116 12.86 -2.66 5.19
CA PRO A 116 13.56 -1.53 4.60
C PRO A 116 12.85 -0.20 4.86
N LYS A 117 13.62 0.89 4.95
CA LYS A 117 13.09 2.23 5.25
C LYS A 117 13.17 3.15 4.03
N PRO A 118 12.19 4.07 3.92
CA PRO A 118 10.98 4.21 4.74
C PRO A 118 9.99 3.06 4.51
N ALA A 119 9.23 2.68 5.54
CA ALA A 119 8.23 1.63 5.44
C ALA A 119 6.79 2.20 5.27
N VAL A 120 5.91 1.43 4.62
CA VAL A 120 4.47 1.70 4.56
C VAL A 120 3.73 0.46 5.03
N ILE A 121 2.89 0.59 6.06
CA ILE A 121 2.09 -0.53 6.56
C ILE A 121 0.89 -0.72 5.64
N VAL A 122 0.66 -1.95 5.19
CA VAL A 122 -0.46 -2.32 4.31
C VAL A 122 -1.34 -3.32 5.02
N ILE A 123 -2.57 -2.92 5.35
CA ILE A 123 -3.50 -3.71 6.16
C ILE A 123 -4.70 -4.12 5.34
N LYS A 124 -4.82 -5.42 5.08
CA LYS A 124 -6.02 -6.02 4.50
C LYS A 124 -7.02 -6.35 5.60
N ASP A 125 -8.22 -5.78 5.52
CA ASP A 125 -9.34 -6.19 6.37
C ASP A 125 -9.86 -7.58 5.97
N ILE A 126 -9.97 -8.47 6.96
CA ILE A 126 -10.57 -9.80 6.81
C ILE A 126 -11.72 -10.01 7.79
N GLY A 127 -12.19 -8.95 8.44
CA GLY A 127 -13.32 -8.98 9.36
C GLY A 127 -14.67 -9.11 8.65
N GLN A 128 -15.72 -9.29 9.46
CA GLN A 128 -17.08 -9.51 8.96
C GLN A 128 -17.71 -8.25 8.36
N ASP A 129 -17.30 -7.05 8.82
CA ASP A 129 -17.88 -5.77 8.40
C ASP A 129 -16.77 -4.72 8.22
N ARG A 130 -16.20 -4.69 7.03
CA ARG A 130 -15.14 -3.75 6.65
C ARG A 130 -15.53 -2.29 6.84
N SER A 131 -16.81 -1.95 6.67
CA SER A 131 -17.30 -0.58 6.79
C SER A 131 -17.26 -0.04 8.22
N ARG A 132 -17.18 -0.93 9.21
CA ARG A 132 -17.10 -0.61 10.64
C ARG A 132 -15.76 -1.00 11.27
N SER A 133 -14.85 -1.54 10.51
CA SER A 133 -13.52 -1.91 10.99
C SER A 133 -12.63 -0.68 11.20
N CYS A 134 -11.65 -0.79 12.12
CA CYS A 134 -10.65 0.25 12.36
C CYS A 134 -9.29 -0.40 12.64
N HIS A 135 -8.32 -0.08 11.81
CA HIS A 135 -7.02 -0.74 11.86
C HIS A 135 -5.90 0.13 12.41
N MET A 136 -6.06 1.46 12.46
CA MET A 136 -5.03 2.36 13.00
C MET A 136 -5.65 3.65 13.55
N GLY A 137 -5.08 4.13 14.64
CA GLY A 137 -5.32 5.44 15.24
C GLY A 137 -4.00 6.06 15.70
N GLU A 138 -4.05 7.16 16.46
CA GLU A 138 -2.90 7.97 16.88
C GLU A 138 -1.78 7.15 17.52
N VAL A 139 -2.09 6.30 18.51
CA VAL A 139 -1.08 5.50 19.24
C VAL A 139 -0.34 4.57 18.29
N MET A 140 -1.05 3.88 17.40
CA MET A 140 -0.44 2.98 16.43
C MET A 140 0.36 3.73 15.38
N ALA A 141 -0.15 4.86 14.87
CA ALA A 141 0.56 5.68 13.89
C ALA A 141 1.84 6.27 14.47
N THR A 142 1.79 6.75 15.72
CA THR A 142 2.98 7.26 16.43
C THR A 142 4.03 6.16 16.64
N THR A 143 3.60 4.96 17.04
CA THR A 143 4.49 3.80 17.19
C THR A 143 5.11 3.41 15.86
N ALA A 144 4.29 3.29 14.81
CA ALA A 144 4.74 2.95 13.47
C ALA A 144 5.78 3.96 12.93
N LYS A 145 5.52 5.25 13.13
CA LYS A 145 6.43 6.32 12.74
C LYS A 145 7.75 6.25 13.49
N ALA A 146 7.73 5.98 14.81
CA ALA A 146 8.93 5.79 15.61
C ALA A 146 9.78 4.60 15.12
N LEU A 147 9.14 3.57 14.54
CA LEU A 147 9.79 2.42 13.91
C LEU A 147 10.18 2.65 12.44
N GLY A 148 10.00 3.88 11.93
CA GLY A 148 10.43 4.29 10.58
C GLY A 148 9.39 4.04 9.47
N ALA A 149 8.11 3.88 9.82
CA ALA A 149 7.05 3.91 8.83
C ALA A 149 6.63 5.37 8.53
N VAL A 150 6.22 5.61 7.28
CA VAL A 150 5.80 6.92 6.76
C VAL A 150 4.33 6.94 6.35
N GLY A 151 3.60 5.85 6.54
CA GLY A 151 2.18 5.80 6.24
C GLY A 151 1.55 4.44 6.44
N CYS A 152 0.24 4.43 6.29
CA CYS A 152 -0.61 3.25 6.36
C CYS A 152 -1.59 3.25 5.19
N LEU A 153 -1.65 2.13 4.48
CA LEU A 153 -2.65 1.79 3.48
C LEU A 153 -3.59 0.73 4.06
N SER A 154 -4.89 0.99 4.11
CA SER A 154 -5.88 0.04 4.65
C SER A 154 -7.15 0.07 3.82
N ASP A 155 -7.74 -1.09 3.55
CA ASP A 155 -9.09 -1.17 2.95
C ASP A 155 -10.21 -1.20 4.00
N GLY A 156 -9.88 -1.20 5.29
CA GLY A 156 -10.77 -0.86 6.39
C GLY A 156 -10.67 0.61 6.81
N GLY A 157 -11.48 1.02 7.78
CA GLY A 157 -11.45 2.38 8.33
C GLY A 157 -10.20 2.66 9.18
N LEU A 158 -9.88 3.95 9.31
CA LEU A 158 -8.86 4.49 10.21
C LEU A 158 -9.51 5.54 11.13
N ARG A 159 -8.76 6.09 12.10
CA ARG A 159 -9.28 7.11 13.03
C ARG A 159 -8.21 8.10 13.49
N ASP A 160 -8.58 9.02 14.38
CA ASP A 160 -7.73 10.03 15.01
C ASP A 160 -7.08 10.96 13.94
N VAL A 161 -7.93 11.42 13.01
CA VAL A 161 -7.51 12.13 11.77
C VAL A 161 -6.68 13.37 12.06
N ASN A 162 -7.10 14.19 13.03
CA ASN A 162 -6.41 15.44 13.36
C ASN A 162 -5.08 15.18 14.07
N GLU A 163 -5.06 14.23 14.98
CA GLU A 163 -3.91 13.82 15.76
C GLU A 163 -2.83 13.22 14.84
N VAL A 164 -3.21 12.33 13.93
CA VAL A 164 -2.27 11.73 12.97
C VAL A 164 -1.79 12.74 11.94
N ARG A 165 -2.66 13.65 11.47
CA ARG A 165 -2.23 14.78 10.62
C ARG A 165 -1.16 15.63 11.32
N ALA A 166 -1.35 15.90 12.63
CA ALA A 166 -0.43 16.69 13.42
C ALA A 166 0.93 16.02 13.66
N LEU A 167 1.03 14.68 13.54
CA LEU A 167 2.32 13.98 13.58
C LEU A 167 3.26 14.46 12.46
N GLY A 168 2.71 14.89 11.31
CA GLY A 168 3.46 15.21 10.11
C GLY A 168 4.23 14.01 9.52
N GLY A 169 4.35 13.92 8.21
CA GLY A 169 5.13 12.86 7.56
C GLY A 169 4.65 11.43 7.80
N PHE A 170 3.39 11.22 8.19
CA PHE A 170 2.73 9.91 8.26
C PHE A 170 1.39 9.96 7.52
N GLN A 171 1.31 9.32 6.37
CA GLN A 171 0.17 9.38 5.47
C GLN A 171 -0.84 8.26 5.73
N TYR A 172 -2.12 8.57 5.57
CA TYR A 172 -3.20 7.59 5.51
C TYR A 172 -3.74 7.45 4.09
N PHE A 173 -3.88 6.20 3.63
CA PHE A 173 -4.65 5.84 2.43
C PHE A 173 -5.73 4.85 2.84
N CYS A 174 -7.00 5.28 2.82
CA CYS A 174 -8.12 4.47 3.29
C CYS A 174 -9.44 4.88 2.64
N PRO A 175 -10.49 4.04 2.72
CA PRO A 175 -11.81 4.40 2.22
C PRO A 175 -12.53 5.44 3.08
N GLY A 176 -12.16 5.57 4.36
CA GLY A 176 -12.82 6.50 5.27
C GLY A 176 -12.40 6.32 6.73
N PHE A 177 -13.13 7.02 7.61
CA PHE A 177 -12.83 7.07 9.04
C PHE A 177 -13.98 6.54 9.87
N VAL A 178 -13.65 5.90 11.01
CA VAL A 178 -14.60 5.38 11.99
C VAL A 178 -14.18 5.79 13.41
N VAL A 179 -15.15 5.90 14.31
CA VAL A 179 -14.89 6.44 15.66
C VAL A 179 -14.37 5.38 16.64
N SER A 180 -14.72 4.10 16.45
CA SER A 180 -14.35 3.02 17.37
C SER A 180 -13.26 2.13 16.78
N HIS A 181 -12.30 1.71 17.61
CA HIS A 181 -11.31 0.70 17.20
C HIS A 181 -11.86 -0.74 17.18
N GLY A 182 -13.10 -0.98 17.65
CA GLY A 182 -13.65 -2.34 17.78
C GLY A 182 -12.75 -3.27 18.60
N ASN A 183 -12.48 -4.45 18.05
CA ASN A 183 -11.63 -5.50 18.65
C ASN A 183 -10.39 -5.76 17.77
N PRO A 184 -9.41 -4.84 17.72
CA PRO A 184 -8.32 -4.92 16.74
C PRO A 184 -7.41 -6.13 16.98
N VAL A 185 -7.23 -6.92 15.93
CA VAL A 185 -6.34 -8.10 15.88
C VAL A 185 -5.55 -8.07 14.58
N ILE A 186 -4.23 -8.19 14.66
CA ILE A 186 -3.37 -8.51 13.50
C ILE A 186 -3.31 -10.03 13.38
N CYS A 187 -3.82 -10.55 12.28
CA CYS A 187 -3.97 -11.99 12.06
C CYS A 187 -2.71 -12.61 11.48
N GLU A 188 -2.25 -12.09 10.34
CA GLU A 188 -1.03 -12.54 9.65
C GLU A 188 -0.17 -11.34 9.30
N VAL A 189 1.13 -11.53 9.22
CA VAL A 189 2.13 -10.50 8.87
C VAL A 189 3.06 -11.08 7.82
N ASP A 190 3.61 -10.22 6.97
CA ASP A 190 4.49 -10.59 5.86
C ASP A 190 3.80 -11.55 4.85
N VAL A 191 2.52 -11.34 4.58
CA VAL A 191 1.73 -12.07 3.60
C VAL A 191 1.34 -11.18 2.43
N GLU A 192 1.19 -11.75 1.24
CA GLU A 192 0.65 -11.03 0.10
C GLU A 192 -0.83 -10.69 0.34
N VAL A 193 -1.21 -9.44 0.06
CA VAL A 193 -2.57 -8.93 0.27
C VAL A 193 -3.08 -8.20 -0.97
N THR A 194 -4.40 -8.21 -1.18
CA THR A 194 -5.04 -7.46 -2.26
C THR A 194 -6.06 -6.49 -1.69
N LEU A 195 -5.84 -5.20 -1.93
CA LEU A 195 -6.70 -4.09 -1.50
C LEU A 195 -7.21 -3.34 -2.74
N ASN A 196 -8.52 -3.29 -2.93
CA ASN A 196 -9.16 -2.53 -4.02
C ASN A 196 -8.49 -2.73 -5.41
N GLY A 197 -8.15 -3.98 -5.73
CA GLY A 197 -7.52 -4.36 -7.00
C GLY A 197 -5.99 -4.24 -7.02
N LEU A 198 -5.36 -3.65 -6.00
CA LEU A 198 -3.91 -3.59 -5.86
C LEU A 198 -3.40 -4.78 -5.04
N THR A 199 -2.64 -5.66 -5.66
CA THR A 199 -1.91 -6.73 -4.95
C THR A 199 -0.56 -6.20 -4.49
N VAL A 200 -0.25 -6.41 -3.21
CA VAL A 200 0.97 -5.95 -2.55
C VAL A 200 1.60 -7.11 -1.79
N GLY A 201 2.84 -7.39 -2.09
CA GLY A 201 3.65 -8.32 -1.31
C GLY A 201 4.56 -7.62 -0.31
N PRO A 202 5.08 -8.33 0.71
CA PRO A 202 6.09 -7.80 1.61
C PRO A 202 7.29 -7.25 0.85
N GLY A 203 7.71 -6.03 1.19
CA GLY A 203 8.87 -5.37 0.57
C GLY A 203 8.61 -4.72 -0.80
N ASP A 204 7.41 -4.77 -1.36
CA ASP A 204 7.06 -4.04 -2.59
C ASP A 204 7.22 -2.52 -2.37
N LEU A 205 7.75 -1.84 -3.38
CA LEU A 205 7.90 -0.38 -3.34
C LEU A 205 6.57 0.29 -3.70
N LEU A 206 6.00 1.00 -2.74
CA LEU A 206 4.76 1.76 -2.90
C LEU A 206 5.07 3.23 -3.21
N HIS A 207 4.24 3.80 -4.06
CA HIS A 207 4.20 5.23 -4.36
C HIS A 207 2.76 5.70 -4.29
N GLY A 208 2.49 6.76 -3.53
CA GLY A 208 1.13 7.25 -3.35
C GLY A 208 1.07 8.75 -3.10
N ASP A 209 0.03 9.38 -3.62
CA ASP A 209 -0.27 10.80 -3.43
C ASP A 209 -1.80 11.04 -3.41
N VAL A 210 -2.22 12.28 -3.62
CA VAL A 210 -3.64 12.67 -3.69
C VAL A 210 -4.46 11.88 -4.71
N ASN A 211 -3.81 11.32 -5.76
CA ASN A 211 -4.48 10.56 -6.80
C ASN A 211 -4.69 9.08 -6.43
N GLY A 212 -3.99 8.57 -5.42
CA GLY A 212 -4.07 7.17 -4.98
C GLY A 212 -2.71 6.52 -4.79
N VAL A 213 -2.67 5.19 -4.82
CA VAL A 213 -1.47 4.39 -4.54
C VAL A 213 -1.22 3.39 -5.66
N LEU A 214 0.05 3.20 -6.01
CA LEU A 214 0.52 2.17 -6.92
C LEU A 214 1.75 1.44 -6.37
N VAL A 215 2.03 0.26 -6.90
CA VAL A 215 3.29 -0.47 -6.72
C VAL A 215 4.23 -0.14 -7.87
N ILE A 216 5.48 0.20 -7.57
CA ILE A 216 6.55 0.30 -8.58
C ILE A 216 7.20 -1.08 -8.71
N PRO A 217 7.18 -1.72 -9.91
CA PRO A 217 7.83 -3.01 -10.11
C PRO A 217 9.33 -2.94 -9.82
N SER A 218 9.83 -3.88 -9.02
CA SER A 218 11.24 -3.92 -8.58
C SER A 218 12.24 -3.97 -9.74
N SER A 219 11.85 -4.58 -10.87
CA SER A 219 12.70 -4.72 -12.06
C SER A 219 13.03 -3.40 -12.76
N ILE A 220 12.30 -2.33 -12.45
CA ILE A 220 12.46 -1.00 -13.07
C ILE A 220 12.58 0.14 -12.05
N ALA A 221 12.56 -0.17 -10.76
CA ALA A 221 12.45 0.83 -9.69
C ALA A 221 13.56 1.90 -9.74
N ASP A 222 14.76 1.51 -10.11
CA ASP A 222 15.94 2.38 -10.26
C ASP A 222 15.89 3.28 -11.51
N ARG A 223 15.00 2.99 -12.48
CA ARG A 223 14.92 3.69 -13.77
C ARG A 223 13.64 4.51 -13.96
N VAL A 224 12.61 4.24 -13.16
CA VAL A 224 11.29 4.82 -13.36
C VAL A 224 11.29 6.34 -13.17
N ALA A 225 12.07 6.88 -12.24
CA ALA A 225 12.17 8.33 -12.04
C ALA A 225 12.71 9.05 -13.27
N ALA A 226 13.81 8.54 -13.86
CA ALA A 226 14.36 9.09 -15.09
C ALA A 226 13.38 9.00 -16.28
N GLN A 227 12.61 7.91 -16.38
CA GLN A 227 11.59 7.77 -17.39
C GLN A 227 10.41 8.74 -17.17
N ALA A 228 10.02 8.97 -15.92
CA ALA A 228 8.98 9.92 -15.56
C ALA A 228 9.34 11.36 -15.98
N MET A 229 10.60 11.73 -15.89
CA MET A 229 11.05 13.04 -16.40
C MET A 229 10.89 13.17 -17.92
N LYS A 230 11.15 12.11 -18.69
CA LYS A 230 10.90 12.11 -20.15
C LYS A 230 9.40 12.23 -20.47
N VAL A 231 8.54 11.57 -19.69
CA VAL A 231 7.07 11.72 -19.81
C VAL A 231 6.69 13.19 -19.60
N ARG A 232 7.14 13.82 -18.51
CA ARG A 232 6.89 15.25 -18.24
C ARG A 232 7.37 16.17 -19.37
N GLU A 233 8.54 15.91 -19.93
CA GLU A 233 9.06 16.69 -21.06
C GLU A 233 8.18 16.55 -22.31
N ALA A 234 7.70 15.33 -22.61
CA ALA A 234 6.78 15.11 -23.71
C ALA A 234 5.43 15.80 -23.49
N GLU A 235 4.84 15.64 -22.30
CA GLU A 235 3.59 16.29 -21.92
C GLU A 235 3.70 17.82 -21.92
N ALA A 236 4.83 18.38 -21.50
CA ALA A 236 5.07 19.84 -21.54
C ALA A 236 4.98 20.41 -22.97
N LYS A 237 5.46 19.67 -23.96
CA LYS A 237 5.35 20.08 -25.39
C LYS A 237 3.89 20.07 -25.84
N VAL A 238 3.12 19.05 -25.47
CA VAL A 238 1.68 18.97 -25.76
C VAL A 238 0.93 20.13 -25.07
N LEU A 239 1.19 20.36 -23.79
CA LEU A 239 0.57 21.43 -23.02
C LEU A 239 0.92 22.82 -23.57
N ALA A 240 2.15 23.04 -24.01
CA ALA A 240 2.57 24.28 -24.65
C ALA A 240 1.80 24.54 -25.96
N PHE A 241 1.59 23.50 -26.77
CA PHE A 241 0.81 23.57 -27.99
C PHE A 241 -0.67 23.87 -27.72
N VAL A 242 -1.33 23.09 -26.84
CA VAL A 242 -2.77 23.23 -26.59
C VAL A 242 -3.18 24.50 -25.84
N ARG A 243 -2.23 25.17 -25.19
CA ARG A 243 -2.46 26.46 -24.52
C ARG A 243 -2.37 27.67 -25.46
N GLN A 244 -2.04 27.47 -26.75
CA GLN A 244 -1.96 28.57 -27.70
C GLN A 244 -3.36 29.15 -27.99
N PRO A 245 -3.51 30.48 -28.13
CA PRO A 245 -4.77 31.07 -28.54
C PRO A 245 -5.20 30.59 -29.92
N GLY A 246 -6.50 30.36 -30.09
CA GLY A 246 -7.05 29.96 -31.40
C GLY A 246 -6.83 28.47 -31.74
N LEU A 247 -6.57 27.60 -30.78
CA LEU A 247 -6.47 26.15 -30.99
C LEU A 247 -7.73 25.62 -31.69
N THR A 248 -7.53 24.83 -32.73
CA THR A 248 -8.61 24.14 -33.47
C THR A 248 -8.38 22.64 -33.43
N ALA A 249 -9.45 21.84 -33.61
CA ALA A 249 -9.33 20.38 -33.69
C ALA A 249 -8.46 19.93 -34.88
N ALA A 250 -8.45 20.67 -35.98
CA ALA A 250 -7.62 20.40 -37.14
C ALA A 250 -6.13 20.57 -36.78
N ALA A 251 -5.76 21.70 -36.16
CA ALA A 251 -4.39 21.96 -35.72
C ALA A 251 -3.92 20.92 -34.68
N LEU A 252 -4.80 20.51 -33.75
CA LEU A 252 -4.49 19.48 -32.77
C LEU A 252 -4.21 18.12 -33.46
N LYS A 253 -4.99 17.78 -34.48
CA LYS A 253 -4.75 16.55 -35.23
C LYS A 253 -3.40 16.56 -35.95
N GLU A 254 -3.07 17.64 -36.66
CA GLU A 254 -1.78 17.81 -37.35
C GLU A 254 -0.61 17.69 -36.36
N PHE A 255 -0.77 18.30 -35.15
CA PHE A 255 0.23 18.20 -34.11
C PHE A 255 0.39 16.76 -33.62
N GLN A 256 -0.71 16.03 -33.36
CA GLN A 256 -0.67 14.62 -32.95
C GLN A 256 -0.02 13.72 -34.02
N ASP A 257 -0.37 13.91 -35.27
CA ASP A 257 0.20 13.16 -36.38
C ASP A 257 1.74 13.37 -36.50
N SER A 258 2.26 14.52 -36.07
CA SER A 258 3.71 14.82 -36.05
C SER A 258 4.48 14.06 -34.97
N PHE A 259 3.82 13.51 -33.94
CA PHE A 259 4.46 12.66 -32.90
C PHE A 259 4.44 11.16 -33.23
N THR A 260 3.70 10.75 -34.27
CA THR A 260 3.54 9.35 -34.63
C THR A 260 4.58 8.89 -35.66
N HIS A 261 5.47 9.78 -36.07
CA HIS A 261 6.62 9.55 -36.96
C HIS A 261 7.93 9.90 -36.25
#